data_b539330261256a1c33c63d56b8ded3c2
#
_entry.id   b539330261256a1c33c63d56b8ded3c2
#
_cell.length_a   1.000
_cell.length_b   1.000
_cell.length_c   1.000
_cell.angle_alpha   90.00
_cell.angle_beta   90.00
_cell.angle_gamma   90.00
#
_symmetry.space_group_name_H-M   'P 1'
#
loop_
_entity.id
_entity.type
_entity.pdbx_description
1 polymer ?
#
loop_
_entity_poly.entity_id
_entity_poly.type
_entity_poly.pdbx_seq_one_letter_code
_entity_poly.pdbx_strand_id
1 'polypeptide(L)'
;MGGTAIDFMTHKNQSLDYMENNEEIHMKIVVLCGGLSTERNISFLSGTKVCKALRDNGHAAVIVDLFMGLENAPAEIQAKPELLFENLPELHARTFDGAQVDLEQVKASRKLQDGSVFGQGVLDICKKADIVFIALHGMNGEDGRVQAAFDLMGIKYTGSGYLGAAMGMDKIITKQMVRPLGVRTPDWHSYHHASEGDIPQMMAENKVPCVVKDPMGGSSVGVYIVKDEAALEDALHQVLKNSTDVLVEQFIQGREFTNAVLMGKALPSVEIVPKVGGYDYQNKYQAGATEEICPGRLTEEQAREMGEMAVTVHEGLGLRTYSRSDFMLGDDGQIYFIEVNILPGMTPTSLVPQEAEAVGISYTELCQMIVEDGLKR
;
A
#
# COMPACT_ATOMS: atom_id res chain seq x y z
N MET A 1 -24.25 -11.53 -13.50
CA MET A 1 -23.55 -10.45 -14.22
C MET A 1 -24.15 -9.05 -14.04
N GLY A 2 -25.09 -8.78 -13.14
CA GLY A 2 -25.80 -7.49 -13.12
C GLY A 2 -25.61 -6.62 -11.85
N GLY A 3 -25.09 -7.14 -10.76
CA GLY A 3 -25.13 -6.40 -9.48
C GLY A 3 -23.97 -5.43 -9.25
N THR A 4 -22.76 -5.87 -9.45
CA THR A 4 -21.56 -5.07 -9.09
C THR A 4 -21.29 -3.89 -10.03
N ALA A 5 -21.44 -4.07 -11.33
CA ALA A 5 -21.24 -2.98 -12.31
C ALA A 5 -22.32 -1.89 -12.23
N ILE A 6 -23.59 -2.28 -11.96
CA ILE A 6 -24.71 -1.32 -11.84
C ILE A 6 -24.55 -0.45 -10.58
N ASP A 7 -24.03 -1.00 -9.50
CA ASP A 7 -23.89 -0.30 -8.22
C ASP A 7 -22.70 0.71 -8.21
N PHE A 8 -21.62 0.43 -8.96
CA PHE A 8 -20.57 1.41 -9.25
C PHE A 8 -21.03 2.52 -10.21
N MET A 9 -21.86 2.16 -11.21
CA MET A 9 -22.43 3.12 -12.16
C MET A 9 -23.39 4.12 -11.49
N THR A 10 -24.08 3.74 -10.42
CA THR A 10 -24.99 4.64 -9.68
C THR A 10 -24.17 5.72 -8.92
N HIS A 11 -23.00 5.37 -8.36
CA HIS A 11 -22.09 6.35 -7.76
C HIS A 11 -21.36 7.19 -8.81
N LYS A 12 -21.04 6.61 -9.96
CA LYS A 12 -20.50 7.36 -11.10
C LYS A 12 -21.46 8.45 -11.56
N ASN A 13 -22.74 8.16 -11.65
CA ASN A 13 -23.74 9.16 -11.99
C ASN A 13 -23.90 10.23 -10.90
N GLN A 14 -23.77 9.89 -9.61
CA GLN A 14 -23.77 10.87 -8.52
C GLN A 14 -22.53 11.76 -8.52
N SER A 15 -21.35 11.23 -8.89
CA SER A 15 -20.14 12.04 -9.05
C SER A 15 -20.20 12.89 -10.34
N LEU A 16 -20.79 12.39 -11.41
CA LEU A 16 -21.01 13.16 -12.64
C LEU A 16 -22.04 14.28 -12.44
N ASP A 17 -23.13 14.03 -11.71
CA ASP A 17 -24.10 15.07 -11.33
C ASP A 17 -23.48 16.14 -10.43
N TYR A 18 -22.46 15.78 -9.63
CA TYR A 18 -21.68 16.70 -8.81
C TYR A 18 -20.72 17.54 -9.65
N MET A 19 -20.16 16.98 -10.74
CA MET A 19 -19.27 17.67 -11.66
C MET A 19 -20.02 18.61 -12.63
N GLU A 20 -21.27 18.31 -13.01
CA GLU A 20 -22.07 19.19 -13.88
C GLU A 20 -22.51 20.50 -13.20
N ASN A 21 -22.45 20.58 -11.86
CA ASN A 21 -22.87 21.75 -11.09
C ASN A 21 -21.74 22.54 -10.42
N ASN A 22 -20.47 22.16 -10.58
CA ASN A 22 -19.33 22.89 -9.99
C ASN A 22 -18.44 23.52 -11.07
N GLU A 23 -18.16 24.80 -10.94
CA GLU A 23 -16.94 25.42 -11.47
C GLU A 23 -15.74 24.48 -11.18
N GLU A 24 -14.88 24.21 -12.17
CA GLU A 24 -13.71 23.33 -12.01
C GLU A 24 -12.95 23.69 -10.73
N ILE A 25 -13.08 22.86 -9.68
CA ILE A 25 -12.41 23.10 -8.40
C ILE A 25 -10.93 22.85 -8.61
N HIS A 26 -10.19 23.92 -8.82
CA HIS A 26 -8.75 23.89 -8.99
C HIS A 26 -8.08 23.76 -7.61
N MET A 27 -7.80 22.53 -7.17
CA MET A 27 -7.20 22.23 -5.86
C MET A 27 -5.69 22.32 -5.88
N LYS A 28 -5.11 22.75 -4.74
CA LYS A 28 -3.69 22.65 -4.42
C LYS A 28 -3.42 21.29 -3.77
N ILE A 29 -2.73 20.39 -4.45
CA ILE A 29 -2.50 19.02 -3.99
C ILE A 29 -1.01 18.77 -3.83
N VAL A 30 -0.58 18.36 -2.63
CA VAL A 30 0.74 17.79 -2.45
C VAL A 30 0.67 16.30 -2.70
N VAL A 31 1.46 15.77 -3.62
CA VAL A 31 1.69 14.33 -3.78
C VAL A 31 2.94 13.98 -3.00
N LEU A 32 2.75 13.42 -1.81
CA LEU A 32 3.80 13.07 -0.87
C LEU A 32 4.36 11.70 -1.22
N CYS A 33 5.64 11.63 -1.56
CA CYS A 33 6.31 10.40 -1.95
C CYS A 33 7.73 10.31 -1.39
N GLY A 34 8.50 9.30 -1.80
CA GLY A 34 9.88 9.10 -1.34
C GLY A 34 9.94 8.50 0.06
N GLY A 35 10.39 9.28 1.04
CA GLY A 35 10.54 8.84 2.42
C GLY A 35 11.77 7.94 2.65
N LEU A 36 11.80 7.25 3.78
CA LEU A 36 12.87 6.31 4.18
C LEU A 36 12.32 4.89 4.25
N SER A 37 12.02 4.29 3.12
CA SER A 37 11.66 2.88 3.02
C SER A 37 12.40 2.22 1.86
N THR A 38 12.50 0.90 1.89
CA THR A 38 13.06 0.10 0.79
C THR A 38 12.28 0.28 -0.52
N GLU A 39 11.04 0.76 -0.45
CA GLU A 39 10.15 1.02 -1.57
C GLU A 39 10.15 2.49 -2.05
N ARG A 40 11.13 3.29 -1.61
CA ARG A 40 11.29 4.71 -1.97
C ARG A 40 11.19 4.96 -3.47
N ASN A 41 11.84 4.14 -4.30
CA ASN A 41 11.82 4.31 -5.75
C ASN A 41 10.44 4.05 -6.36
N ILE A 42 9.71 3.06 -5.82
CA ILE A 42 8.34 2.75 -6.21
C ILE A 42 7.38 3.88 -5.81
N SER A 43 7.60 4.44 -4.62
CA SER A 43 6.85 5.62 -4.15
C SER A 43 6.99 6.80 -5.10
N PHE A 44 8.18 7.10 -5.59
CA PHE A 44 8.38 8.15 -6.60
C PHE A 44 7.72 7.83 -7.94
N LEU A 45 7.77 6.56 -8.37
CA LEU A 45 7.13 6.13 -9.60
C LEU A 45 5.61 6.34 -9.51
N SER A 46 4.98 5.84 -8.45
CA SER A 46 3.56 6.04 -8.15
C SER A 46 3.22 7.54 -8.06
N GLY A 47 3.97 8.29 -7.24
CA GLY A 47 3.74 9.73 -7.03
C GLY A 47 3.83 10.54 -8.31
N THR A 48 4.77 10.22 -9.21
CA THR A 48 4.90 10.93 -10.50
C THR A 48 3.67 10.69 -11.40
N LYS A 49 3.16 9.45 -11.44
CA LYS A 49 1.98 9.09 -12.24
C LYS A 49 0.70 9.72 -11.67
N VAL A 50 0.53 9.64 -10.35
CA VAL A 50 -0.60 10.29 -9.65
C VAL A 50 -0.57 11.80 -9.85
N CYS A 51 0.59 12.45 -9.67
CA CYS A 51 0.72 13.90 -9.87
C CYS A 51 0.34 14.31 -11.29
N LYS A 52 0.77 13.52 -12.30
CA LYS A 52 0.36 13.76 -13.69
C LYS A 52 -1.15 13.64 -13.86
N ALA A 53 -1.77 12.56 -13.36
CA ALA A 53 -3.21 12.35 -13.48
C ALA A 53 -4.02 13.48 -12.81
N LEU A 54 -3.60 13.96 -11.64
CA LEU A 54 -4.25 15.07 -10.96
C LEU A 54 -4.08 16.40 -11.73
N ARG A 55 -2.93 16.62 -12.38
CA ARG A 55 -2.75 17.77 -13.27
C ARG A 55 -3.58 17.67 -14.53
N ASP A 56 -3.72 16.47 -15.11
CA ASP A 56 -4.59 16.23 -16.27
C ASP A 56 -6.07 16.51 -15.92
N ASN A 57 -6.46 16.38 -14.64
CA ASN A 57 -7.77 16.78 -14.09
C ASN A 57 -7.86 18.27 -13.69
N GLY A 58 -6.87 19.11 -14.05
CA GLY A 58 -6.89 20.56 -13.83
C GLY A 58 -6.38 21.03 -12.48
N HIS A 59 -5.84 20.17 -11.61
CA HIS A 59 -5.37 20.55 -10.28
C HIS A 59 -3.92 21.05 -10.26
N ALA A 60 -3.59 21.93 -9.32
CA ALA A 60 -2.22 22.34 -9.01
C ALA A 60 -1.54 21.27 -8.13
N ALA A 61 -1.12 20.14 -8.73
CA ALA A 61 -0.48 19.06 -8.01
C ALA A 61 1.06 19.18 -8.06
N VAL A 62 1.73 19.00 -6.92
CA VAL A 62 3.19 19.07 -6.79
C VAL A 62 3.74 17.86 -6.04
N ILE A 63 4.87 17.32 -6.50
CA ILE A 63 5.57 16.21 -5.84
C ILE A 63 6.46 16.77 -4.72
N VAL A 64 6.36 16.15 -3.54
CA VAL A 64 7.22 16.46 -2.41
C VAL A 64 7.79 15.16 -1.83
N ASP A 65 9.11 15.11 -1.67
CA ASP A 65 9.77 14.00 -0.98
C ASP A 65 9.61 14.19 0.53
N LEU A 66 9.01 13.21 1.21
CA LEU A 66 8.82 13.23 2.66
C LEU A 66 10.13 13.48 3.41
N PHE A 67 11.21 12.79 3.03
CA PHE A 67 12.48 12.83 3.77
C PHE A 67 13.39 13.99 3.36
N MET A 68 13.58 14.20 2.05
CA MET A 68 14.47 15.25 1.55
C MET A 68 13.82 16.65 1.65
N GLY A 69 12.51 16.72 1.54
CA GLY A 69 11.77 17.97 1.56
C GLY A 69 12.19 18.94 0.44
N LEU A 70 12.27 20.20 0.77
CA LEU A 70 12.57 21.32 -0.15
C LEU A 70 14.00 21.85 0.00
N GLU A 71 14.90 21.12 0.66
CA GLU A 71 16.27 21.62 0.94
C GLU A 71 17.11 21.93 -0.31
N ASN A 72 16.77 21.32 -1.45
CA ASN A 72 17.42 21.56 -2.73
C ASN A 72 16.60 22.47 -3.67
N ALA A 73 15.44 22.98 -3.22
CA ALA A 73 14.67 23.96 -3.96
C ALA A 73 15.35 25.35 -3.93
N PRO A 74 15.04 26.26 -4.88
CA PRO A 74 15.47 27.65 -4.82
C PRO A 74 15.10 28.31 -3.48
N ALA A 75 15.92 29.25 -3.00
CA ALA A 75 15.73 29.91 -1.70
C ALA A 75 14.35 30.58 -1.57
N GLU A 76 13.79 31.09 -2.67
CA GLU A 76 12.45 31.66 -2.70
C GLU A 76 11.38 30.62 -2.40
N ILE A 77 11.49 29.41 -2.96
CA ILE A 77 10.58 28.28 -2.69
C ILE A 77 10.74 27.78 -1.26
N GLN A 78 11.98 27.72 -0.74
CA GLN A 78 12.20 27.34 0.66
C GLN A 78 11.54 28.33 1.63
N ALA A 79 11.55 29.63 1.30
CA ALA A 79 10.92 30.69 2.10
C ALA A 79 9.38 30.74 1.93
N LYS A 80 8.87 30.40 0.75
CA LYS A 80 7.45 30.43 0.39
C LYS A 80 7.08 29.18 -0.42
N PRO A 81 6.89 28.02 0.24
CA PRO A 81 6.61 26.75 -0.44
C PRO A 81 5.37 26.77 -1.34
N GLU A 82 4.37 27.60 -1.01
CA GLU A 82 3.13 27.75 -1.78
C GLU A 82 3.35 28.22 -3.23
N LEU A 83 4.47 28.87 -3.54
CA LEU A 83 4.82 29.25 -4.91
C LEU A 83 4.95 28.04 -5.85
N LEU A 84 5.16 26.83 -5.32
CA LEU A 84 5.14 25.61 -6.13
C LEU A 84 3.79 25.36 -6.79
N PHE A 85 2.68 25.79 -6.19
CA PHE A 85 1.34 25.65 -6.78
C PHE A 85 1.05 26.69 -7.87
N GLU A 86 1.75 27.82 -7.84
CA GLU A 86 1.63 28.89 -8.84
C GLU A 86 2.52 28.62 -10.05
N ASN A 87 3.69 27.99 -9.80
CA ASN A 87 4.71 27.68 -10.80
C ASN A 87 5.01 26.17 -10.75
N LEU A 88 4.12 25.37 -11.37
CA LEU A 88 4.21 23.91 -11.33
C LEU A 88 5.54 23.42 -11.93
N PRO A 89 6.38 22.70 -11.14
CA PRO A 89 7.61 22.12 -11.68
C PRO A 89 7.33 21.10 -12.80
N GLU A 90 8.24 20.98 -13.76
CA GLU A 90 8.17 19.93 -14.77
C GLU A 90 8.21 18.53 -14.12
N LEU A 91 7.38 17.63 -14.62
CA LEU A 91 7.36 16.23 -14.15
C LEU A 91 8.32 15.41 -15.02
N HIS A 92 9.44 15.03 -14.44
CA HIS A 92 10.37 14.14 -15.10
C HIS A 92 9.91 12.68 -14.99
N ALA A 93 9.90 11.98 -16.13
CA ALA A 93 9.61 10.54 -16.14
C ALA A 93 10.63 9.80 -15.27
N ARG A 94 10.15 8.95 -14.39
CA ARG A 94 10.97 8.06 -13.57
C ARG A 94 10.78 6.63 -14.03
N THR A 95 11.87 5.89 -14.09
CA THR A 95 11.88 4.45 -14.38
C THR A 95 12.44 3.72 -13.17
N PHE A 96 11.97 2.53 -12.93
CA PHE A 96 12.49 1.64 -11.91
C PHE A 96 13.42 0.62 -12.60
N ASP A 97 14.65 0.56 -12.14
CA ASP A 97 15.71 -0.33 -12.68
C ASP A 97 15.92 -1.59 -11.84
N GLY A 98 15.06 -1.81 -10.81
CA GLY A 98 15.17 -2.95 -9.90
C GLY A 98 16.21 -2.78 -8.78
N ALA A 99 16.94 -1.66 -8.74
CA ALA A 99 17.95 -1.44 -7.72
C ALA A 99 17.34 -1.24 -6.33
N GLN A 100 17.92 -1.91 -5.34
CA GLN A 100 17.59 -1.68 -3.94
C GLN A 100 18.06 -0.30 -3.49
N VAL A 101 17.27 0.33 -2.63
CA VAL A 101 17.59 1.65 -2.07
C VAL A 101 18.59 1.49 -0.93
N ASP A 102 19.73 2.18 -1.01
CA ASP A 102 20.62 2.34 0.11
C ASP A 102 20.09 3.45 1.04
N LEU A 103 19.39 3.05 2.09
CA LEU A 103 18.78 3.98 3.03
C LEU A 103 19.82 4.78 3.83
N GLU A 104 20.98 4.23 4.11
CA GLU A 104 22.06 4.93 4.81
C GLU A 104 22.65 6.04 3.92
N GLN A 105 22.79 5.77 2.63
CA GLN A 105 23.20 6.78 1.66
C GLN A 105 22.15 7.88 1.54
N VAL A 106 20.86 7.53 1.51
CA VAL A 106 19.76 8.52 1.48
C VAL A 106 19.79 9.39 2.74
N LYS A 107 19.94 8.81 3.93
CA LYS A 107 20.08 9.56 5.19
C LYS A 107 21.28 10.51 5.15
N ALA A 108 22.44 10.01 4.74
CA ALA A 108 23.67 10.80 4.68
C ALA A 108 23.59 11.95 3.65
N SER A 109 22.80 11.83 2.60
CA SER A 109 22.66 12.84 1.55
C SER A 109 21.87 14.08 1.98
N ARG A 110 21.01 13.96 3.00
CA ARG A 110 20.20 15.09 3.52
C ARG A 110 21.09 16.07 4.29
N LYS A 111 20.95 17.36 4.01
CA LYS A 111 21.74 18.43 4.67
C LYS A 111 21.34 18.57 6.14
N LEU A 112 20.04 18.58 6.41
CA LEU A 112 19.51 18.73 7.77
C LEU A 112 19.51 17.37 8.47
N GLN A 113 20.37 17.18 9.47
CA GLN A 113 20.52 15.96 10.25
C GLN A 113 19.87 16.09 11.62
N ASP A 114 18.57 16.38 11.67
CA ASP A 114 17.79 16.64 12.89
C ASP A 114 17.05 15.40 13.44
N GLY A 115 17.19 14.25 12.78
CA GLY A 115 16.49 13.01 13.13
C GLY A 115 15.00 12.97 12.74
N SER A 116 14.45 14.08 12.21
CA SER A 116 13.07 14.13 11.74
C SER A 116 12.87 13.28 10.47
N VAL A 117 11.73 12.63 10.33
CA VAL A 117 11.30 12.00 9.08
C VAL A 117 10.87 13.04 8.05
N PHE A 118 10.33 14.18 8.52
CA PHE A 118 9.91 15.28 7.66
C PHE A 118 11.11 16.15 7.28
N GLY A 119 11.41 16.19 6.00
CA GLY A 119 12.43 17.10 5.46
C GLY A 119 12.01 18.56 5.55
N GLN A 120 12.96 19.47 5.34
CA GLN A 120 12.74 20.89 5.40
C GLN A 120 11.56 21.35 4.53
N GLY A 121 10.62 22.10 5.10
CA GLY A 121 9.47 22.69 4.39
C GLY A 121 8.34 21.73 4.03
N VAL A 122 8.45 20.42 4.31
CA VAL A 122 7.40 19.44 3.99
C VAL A 122 6.09 19.78 4.69
N LEU A 123 6.12 19.97 6.00
CA LEU A 123 4.91 20.28 6.76
C LEU A 123 4.33 21.64 6.38
N ASP A 124 5.18 22.59 6.01
CA ASP A 124 4.73 23.93 5.63
C ASP A 124 3.95 23.89 4.32
N ILE A 125 4.45 23.19 3.29
CA ILE A 125 3.71 23.05 2.03
C ILE A 125 2.47 22.19 2.18
N CYS A 126 2.51 21.12 2.99
CA CYS A 126 1.33 20.28 3.26
C CYS A 126 0.20 21.08 3.93
N LYS A 127 0.52 22.03 4.82
CA LYS A 127 -0.47 22.94 5.42
C LYS A 127 -1.06 23.96 4.45
N LYS A 128 -0.40 24.23 3.34
CA LYS A 128 -0.85 25.15 2.28
C LYS A 128 -1.65 24.47 1.18
N ALA A 129 -1.61 23.13 1.15
CA ALA A 129 -2.41 22.33 0.25
C ALA A 129 -3.85 22.19 0.75
N ASP A 130 -4.79 22.00 -0.17
CA ASP A 130 -6.16 21.63 0.15
C ASP A 130 -6.22 20.19 0.67
N ILE A 131 -5.34 19.32 0.12
CA ILE A 131 -5.18 17.93 0.52
C ILE A 131 -3.79 17.40 0.15
N VAL A 132 -3.32 16.41 0.90
CA VAL A 132 -2.11 15.64 0.61
C VAL A 132 -2.49 14.26 0.07
N PHE A 133 -2.11 13.94 -1.16
CA PHE A 133 -2.16 12.58 -1.68
C PHE A 133 -0.94 11.81 -1.16
N ILE A 134 -1.16 10.82 -0.29
CA ILE A 134 -0.07 9.99 0.23
C ILE A 134 0.25 8.89 -0.78
N ALA A 135 1.37 9.03 -1.49
CA ALA A 135 1.92 8.05 -2.42
C ALA A 135 3.18 7.37 -1.86
N LEU A 136 3.26 7.27 -0.54
CA LEU A 136 4.32 6.56 0.17
C LEU A 136 4.05 5.06 0.17
N HIS A 137 5.11 4.26 0.34
CA HIS A 137 5.03 2.82 0.52
C HIS A 137 5.94 2.38 1.67
N GLY A 138 5.50 1.36 2.43
CA GLY A 138 6.24 0.81 3.55
C GLY A 138 6.31 1.75 4.76
N MET A 139 7.41 1.66 5.48
CA MET A 139 7.64 2.39 6.74
C MET A 139 7.39 3.91 6.60
N ASN A 140 6.80 4.50 7.61
CA ASN A 140 6.33 5.89 7.72
C ASN A 140 5.12 6.23 6.82
N GLY A 141 4.91 5.54 5.69
CA GLY A 141 3.74 5.71 4.82
C GLY A 141 2.55 4.87 5.26
N GLU A 142 2.80 3.58 5.52
CA GLU A 142 1.75 2.58 5.79
C GLU A 142 1.58 2.25 7.28
N ASP A 143 2.44 2.72 8.15
CA ASP A 143 2.45 2.41 9.60
C ASP A 143 1.70 3.43 10.48
N GLY A 144 1.00 4.40 9.87
CA GLY A 144 0.17 5.39 10.56
C GLY A 144 0.91 6.60 11.12
N ARG A 145 2.24 6.64 11.10
CA ARG A 145 3.02 7.73 11.72
C ARG A 145 2.82 9.07 11.02
N VAL A 146 2.89 9.10 9.70
CA VAL A 146 2.63 10.33 8.92
C VAL A 146 1.19 10.77 9.06
N GLN A 147 0.25 9.82 9.03
CA GLN A 147 -1.18 10.08 9.22
C GLN A 147 -1.46 10.70 10.59
N ALA A 148 -0.87 10.15 11.66
CA ALA A 148 -1.01 10.70 13.02
C ALA A 148 -0.47 12.12 13.12
N ALA A 149 0.69 12.42 12.50
CA ALA A 149 1.23 13.76 12.47
C ALA A 149 0.30 14.73 11.72
N PHE A 150 -0.28 14.31 10.62
CA PHE A 150 -1.23 15.12 9.83
C PHE A 150 -2.53 15.37 10.59
N ASP A 151 -3.08 14.35 11.26
CA ASP A 151 -4.27 14.50 12.12
C ASP A 151 -4.04 15.55 13.22
N LEU A 152 -2.90 15.50 13.91
CA LEU A 152 -2.53 16.49 14.95
C LEU A 152 -2.34 17.91 14.39
N MET A 153 -2.00 18.04 13.12
CA MET A 153 -1.76 19.33 12.47
C MET A 153 -2.96 19.85 11.67
N GLY A 154 -4.07 19.07 11.60
CA GLY A 154 -5.24 19.42 10.80
C GLY A 154 -4.98 19.41 9.29
N ILE A 155 -4.00 18.64 8.83
CA ILE A 155 -3.68 18.46 7.40
C ILE A 155 -4.57 17.37 6.84
N LYS A 156 -5.34 17.64 5.79
CA LYS A 156 -6.14 16.64 5.08
C LYS A 156 -5.26 15.76 4.22
N TYR A 157 -5.58 14.47 4.15
CA TYR A 157 -4.81 13.49 3.36
C TYR A 157 -5.70 12.36 2.85
N THR A 158 -5.23 11.65 1.84
CA THR A 158 -5.92 10.51 1.21
C THR A 158 -5.64 9.18 1.93
N GLY A 159 -6.55 8.21 1.79
CA GLY A 159 -6.38 6.86 2.30
C GLY A 159 -6.78 6.69 3.77
N SER A 160 -6.28 5.67 4.44
CA SER A 160 -6.67 5.28 5.80
C SER A 160 -6.10 6.20 6.87
N GLY A 161 -6.77 6.28 8.03
CA GLY A 161 -6.28 7.02 9.20
C GLY A 161 -5.18 6.26 9.94
N TYR A 162 -4.54 6.93 10.92
CA TYR A 162 -3.38 6.41 11.63
C TYR A 162 -3.61 5.04 12.28
N LEU A 163 -4.77 4.82 12.90
CA LEU A 163 -5.04 3.58 13.64
C LEU A 163 -5.19 2.40 12.68
N GLY A 164 -6.02 2.54 11.64
CA GLY A 164 -6.20 1.49 10.63
C GLY A 164 -4.90 1.21 9.88
N ALA A 165 -4.12 2.24 9.57
CA ALA A 165 -2.81 2.11 8.97
C ALA A 165 -1.85 1.29 9.84
N ALA A 166 -1.72 1.64 11.12
CA ALA A 166 -0.86 0.93 12.04
C ALA A 166 -1.26 -0.54 12.23
N MET A 167 -2.58 -0.81 12.35
CA MET A 167 -3.09 -2.19 12.47
C MET A 167 -2.88 -3.00 11.19
N GLY A 168 -3.10 -2.38 10.01
CA GLY A 168 -2.94 -3.05 8.71
C GLY A 168 -1.49 -3.38 8.37
N MET A 169 -0.54 -2.59 8.85
CA MET A 169 0.89 -2.84 8.63
C MET A 169 1.40 -4.04 9.42
N ASP A 170 0.89 -4.27 10.63
CA ASP A 170 1.28 -5.39 11.49
C ASP A 170 0.44 -6.63 11.18
N LYS A 171 1.07 -7.65 10.55
CA LYS A 171 0.40 -8.90 10.16
C LYS A 171 -0.16 -9.69 11.33
N ILE A 172 0.48 -9.62 12.51
CA ILE A 172 0.00 -10.31 13.72
C ILE A 172 -1.27 -9.65 14.21
N ILE A 173 -1.25 -8.32 14.36
CA ILE A 173 -2.42 -7.54 14.78
C ILE A 173 -3.56 -7.70 13.77
N THR A 174 -3.26 -7.58 12.47
CA THR A 174 -4.25 -7.77 11.41
C THR A 174 -4.96 -9.12 11.55
N LYS A 175 -4.22 -10.23 11.67
CA LYS A 175 -4.79 -11.58 11.83
C LYS A 175 -5.64 -11.72 13.09
N GLN A 176 -5.17 -11.17 14.21
CA GLN A 176 -5.91 -11.16 15.47
C GLN A 176 -7.23 -10.39 15.38
N MET A 177 -7.25 -9.30 14.61
CA MET A 177 -8.44 -8.48 14.43
C MET A 177 -9.45 -9.11 13.46
N VAL A 178 -9.00 -9.69 12.34
CA VAL A 178 -9.90 -10.14 11.28
C VAL A 178 -10.44 -11.56 11.51
N ARG A 179 -9.69 -12.44 12.21
CA ARG A 179 -10.13 -13.82 12.50
C ARG A 179 -11.45 -13.90 13.28
N PRO A 180 -11.68 -13.11 14.33
CA PRO A 180 -12.97 -13.07 15.04
C PRO A 180 -14.14 -12.57 14.20
N LEU A 181 -13.86 -11.86 13.09
CA LEU A 181 -14.87 -11.39 12.13
C LEU A 181 -15.23 -12.45 11.09
N GLY A 182 -14.68 -13.67 11.20
CA GLY A 182 -14.94 -14.78 10.30
C GLY A 182 -14.04 -14.83 9.08
N VAL A 183 -13.05 -13.95 8.95
CA VAL A 183 -12.05 -13.99 7.88
C VAL A 183 -11.08 -15.13 8.11
N ARG A 184 -11.08 -16.10 7.18
CA ARG A 184 -10.15 -17.23 7.25
C ARG A 184 -8.74 -16.75 6.90
N THR A 185 -7.76 -17.09 7.72
CA THR A 185 -6.34 -16.82 7.53
C THR A 185 -5.54 -18.06 7.94
N PRO A 186 -4.35 -18.31 7.39
CA PRO A 186 -3.52 -19.44 7.80
C PRO A 186 -3.34 -19.47 9.32
N ASP A 187 -3.34 -20.66 9.92
CA ASP A 187 -2.99 -20.80 11.34
C ASP A 187 -1.57 -20.31 11.57
N TRP A 188 -1.31 -19.71 12.76
CA TRP A 188 -0.01 -19.10 13.02
C TRP A 188 0.38 -19.18 14.49
N HIS A 189 1.70 -19.09 14.71
CA HIS A 189 2.28 -18.69 15.97
C HIS A 189 2.97 -17.33 15.82
N SER A 190 2.89 -16.54 16.88
CA SER A 190 3.56 -15.22 16.94
C SER A 190 4.47 -15.16 18.16
N TYR A 191 5.66 -14.62 17.95
CA TYR A 191 6.67 -14.48 18.99
C TYR A 191 7.05 -13.01 19.07
N HIS A 192 6.93 -12.44 20.27
CA HIS A 192 7.24 -11.03 20.53
C HIS A 192 8.49 -10.93 21.39
N HIS A 193 9.32 -9.92 21.11
CA HIS A 193 10.60 -9.71 21.82
C HIS A 193 11.49 -10.95 21.82
N ALA A 194 11.44 -11.72 20.75
CA ALA A 194 12.16 -12.95 20.58
C ALA A 194 13.65 -12.70 20.32
N SER A 195 14.45 -13.68 20.69
CA SER A 195 15.91 -13.71 20.52
C SER A 195 16.36 -15.05 19.94
N GLU A 196 17.61 -15.16 19.57
CA GLU A 196 18.24 -16.40 19.11
C GLU A 196 18.07 -17.58 20.13
N GLY A 197 17.98 -17.28 21.42
CA GLY A 197 17.77 -18.28 22.47
C GLY A 197 16.41 -18.95 22.42
N ASP A 198 15.43 -18.34 21.73
CA ASP A 198 14.06 -18.84 21.65
C ASP A 198 13.84 -19.76 20.43
N ILE A 199 14.82 -19.85 19.50
CA ILE A 199 14.75 -20.66 18.27
C ILE A 199 14.40 -22.13 18.56
N PRO A 200 15.02 -22.83 19.55
CA PRO A 200 14.65 -24.23 19.83
C PRO A 200 13.17 -24.41 20.20
N GLN A 201 12.58 -23.46 20.92
CA GLN A 201 11.16 -23.49 21.23
C GLN A 201 10.32 -23.26 19.98
N MET A 202 10.67 -22.25 19.16
CA MET A 202 9.97 -21.97 17.90
C MET A 202 9.98 -23.15 16.96
N MET A 203 11.10 -23.85 16.85
CA MET A 203 11.22 -25.06 16.04
C MET A 203 10.33 -26.19 16.56
N ALA A 204 10.25 -26.36 17.88
CA ALA A 204 9.43 -27.40 18.49
C ALA A 204 7.91 -27.16 18.32
N GLU A 205 7.50 -25.89 18.28
CA GLU A 205 6.08 -25.48 18.17
C GLU A 205 5.57 -25.44 16.73
N ASN A 206 6.46 -25.31 15.74
CA ASN A 206 6.08 -25.14 14.34
C ASN A 206 6.38 -26.38 13.50
N LYS A 207 5.49 -26.68 12.57
CA LYS A 207 5.64 -27.80 11.64
C LYS A 207 5.90 -27.29 10.23
N VAL A 208 6.74 -27.99 9.50
CA VAL A 208 6.97 -27.74 8.07
C VAL A 208 5.98 -28.54 7.21
N PRO A 209 5.54 -28.02 6.04
CA PRO A 209 5.91 -26.72 5.47
C PRO A 209 5.23 -25.55 6.18
N CYS A 210 5.96 -24.44 6.35
CA CYS A 210 5.45 -23.22 6.96
C CYS A 210 6.03 -21.97 6.26
N VAL A 211 5.58 -20.78 6.67
CA VAL A 211 6.11 -19.51 6.19
C VAL A 211 6.57 -18.71 7.40
N VAL A 212 7.84 -18.30 7.42
CA VAL A 212 8.41 -17.44 8.46
C VAL A 212 8.51 -16.03 7.94
N LYS A 213 8.03 -15.04 8.73
CA LYS A 213 7.96 -13.64 8.31
C LYS A 213 8.36 -12.69 9.43
N ASP A 214 8.92 -11.55 9.03
CA ASP A 214 8.84 -10.32 9.83
C ASP A 214 7.39 -9.79 9.73
N PRO A 215 6.65 -9.63 10.85
CA PRO A 215 5.27 -9.16 10.81
C PRO A 215 5.12 -7.75 10.25
N MET A 216 6.14 -6.89 10.37
CA MET A 216 6.17 -5.52 9.85
C MET A 216 6.85 -5.42 8.47
N GLY A 217 7.33 -6.53 7.92
CA GLY A 217 7.98 -6.57 6.61
C GLY A 217 7.01 -6.31 5.45
N GLY A 218 7.52 -5.71 4.37
CA GLY A 218 6.78 -5.42 3.14
C GLY A 218 7.46 -5.99 1.90
N SER A 219 6.78 -5.95 0.74
CA SER A 219 7.31 -6.34 -0.58
C SER A 219 7.97 -7.72 -0.63
N SER A 220 7.47 -8.69 0.12
CA SER A 220 8.03 -10.05 0.25
C SER A 220 9.48 -10.09 0.79
N VAL A 221 10.01 -8.99 1.28
CA VAL A 221 11.32 -8.98 1.96
C VAL A 221 11.14 -9.56 3.37
N GLY A 222 12.00 -10.52 3.74
CA GLY A 222 11.91 -11.21 5.04
C GLY A 222 10.76 -12.23 5.11
N VAL A 223 10.29 -12.73 3.97
CA VAL A 223 9.32 -13.84 3.88
C VAL A 223 10.04 -15.09 3.40
N TYR A 224 9.98 -16.16 4.19
CA TYR A 224 10.66 -17.42 3.91
C TYR A 224 9.67 -18.56 3.86
N ILE A 225 9.54 -19.19 2.68
CA ILE A 225 8.77 -20.44 2.50
C ILE A 225 9.68 -21.60 2.88
N VAL A 226 9.33 -22.29 3.95
CA VAL A 226 10.15 -23.32 4.61
C VAL A 226 9.56 -24.69 4.36
N LYS A 227 10.37 -25.62 3.88
CA LYS A 227 9.94 -26.98 3.53
C LYS A 227 10.52 -28.08 4.41
N ASP A 228 11.57 -27.77 5.18
CA ASP A 228 12.23 -28.70 6.09
C ASP A 228 12.75 -27.98 7.34
N GLU A 229 13.16 -28.75 8.35
CA GLU A 229 13.58 -28.21 9.65
C GLU A 229 14.86 -27.34 9.57
N ALA A 230 15.82 -27.71 8.72
CA ALA A 230 17.04 -26.91 8.56
C ALA A 230 16.74 -25.54 7.96
N ALA A 231 15.86 -25.50 6.97
CA ALA A 231 15.38 -24.24 6.39
C ALA A 231 14.54 -23.40 7.40
N LEU A 232 13.85 -24.06 8.35
CA LEU A 232 13.13 -23.36 9.41
C LEU A 232 14.09 -22.63 10.35
N GLU A 233 15.14 -23.31 10.81
CA GLU A 233 16.17 -22.73 11.67
C GLU A 233 16.83 -21.53 10.98
N ASP A 234 17.26 -21.69 9.73
CA ASP A 234 17.88 -20.62 8.95
C ASP A 234 16.94 -19.42 8.78
N ALA A 235 15.66 -19.64 8.49
CA ALA A 235 14.66 -18.59 8.32
C ALA A 235 14.43 -17.78 9.62
N LEU A 236 14.35 -18.47 10.77
CA LEU A 236 14.23 -17.84 12.08
C LEU A 236 15.46 -16.94 12.38
N HIS A 237 16.66 -17.44 12.13
CA HIS A 237 17.87 -16.63 12.23
C HIS A 237 17.87 -15.41 11.31
N GLN A 238 17.36 -15.53 10.08
CA GLN A 238 17.31 -14.41 9.15
C GLN A 238 16.33 -13.32 9.60
N VAL A 239 15.14 -13.70 10.09
CA VAL A 239 14.15 -12.73 10.59
C VAL A 239 14.69 -12.03 11.84
N LEU A 240 15.27 -12.78 12.79
CA LEU A 240 15.79 -12.23 14.05
C LEU A 240 16.99 -11.28 13.88
N LYS A 241 17.64 -11.23 12.71
CA LYS A 241 18.67 -10.22 12.43
C LYS A 241 18.12 -8.79 12.35
N ASN A 242 16.86 -8.64 11.96
CA ASN A 242 16.27 -7.33 11.65
C ASN A 242 15.01 -7.05 12.47
N SER A 243 14.40 -8.05 13.09
CA SER A 243 13.17 -7.95 13.87
C SER A 243 13.30 -8.73 15.17
N THR A 244 12.64 -8.26 16.22
CA THR A 244 12.44 -9.02 17.46
C THR A 244 11.09 -9.74 17.49
N ASP A 245 10.26 -9.49 16.49
CA ASP A 245 8.96 -10.13 16.35
C ASP A 245 8.99 -11.10 15.17
N VAL A 246 8.47 -12.30 15.37
CA VAL A 246 8.46 -13.37 14.36
C VAL A 246 7.04 -13.89 14.20
N LEU A 247 6.60 -14.03 12.96
CA LEU A 247 5.36 -14.68 12.57
C LEU A 247 5.69 -15.97 11.81
N VAL A 248 5.19 -17.10 12.30
CA VAL A 248 5.27 -18.38 11.60
C VAL A 248 3.87 -18.85 11.25
N GLU A 249 3.60 -19.02 9.97
CA GLU A 249 2.27 -19.36 9.44
C GLU A 249 2.26 -20.74 8.79
N GLN A 250 1.11 -21.38 8.82
CA GLN A 250 0.84 -22.53 7.98
C GLN A 250 1.07 -22.17 6.50
N PHE A 251 1.83 -22.99 5.77
CA PHE A 251 1.97 -22.83 4.33
C PHE A 251 0.68 -23.26 3.63
N ILE A 252 0.10 -22.41 2.81
CA ILE A 252 -1.07 -22.71 1.98
C ILE A 252 -0.60 -22.95 0.55
N GLN A 253 -0.72 -24.21 0.10
CA GLN A 253 -0.50 -24.56 -1.31
C GLN A 253 -1.73 -24.14 -2.12
N GLY A 254 -1.53 -23.38 -3.20
CA GLY A 254 -2.65 -22.91 -4.01
C GLY A 254 -2.28 -21.79 -4.97
N ARG A 255 -3.28 -21.04 -5.40
CA ARG A 255 -3.17 -19.89 -6.32
C ARG A 255 -3.28 -18.58 -5.56
N GLU A 256 -2.49 -17.60 -5.97
CA GLU A 256 -2.46 -16.26 -5.35
C GLU A 256 -3.41 -15.30 -6.05
N PHE A 257 -4.14 -14.54 -5.25
CA PHE A 257 -5.07 -13.51 -5.70
C PHE A 257 -4.91 -12.24 -4.88
N THR A 258 -5.34 -11.15 -5.46
CA THR A 258 -5.52 -9.89 -4.73
C THR A 258 -6.91 -9.35 -5.01
N ASN A 259 -7.45 -8.60 -4.05
CA ASN A 259 -8.74 -7.94 -4.19
C ASN A 259 -8.74 -6.58 -3.51
N ALA A 260 -8.94 -5.54 -4.29
CA ALA A 260 -9.04 -4.19 -3.79
C ALA A 260 -10.46 -3.86 -3.29
N VAL A 261 -10.51 -3.01 -2.29
CA VAL A 261 -11.72 -2.32 -1.84
C VAL A 261 -11.57 -0.85 -2.19
N LEU A 262 -12.58 -0.29 -2.85
CA LEU A 262 -12.67 1.13 -3.18
C LEU A 262 -13.99 1.68 -2.65
N MET A 263 -13.95 2.72 -1.81
CA MET A 263 -15.15 3.33 -1.20
C MET A 263 -16.09 2.29 -0.53
N GLY A 264 -15.50 1.31 0.18
CA GLY A 264 -16.24 0.25 0.87
C GLY A 264 -16.80 -0.85 -0.03
N LYS A 265 -16.45 -0.89 -1.32
CA LYS A 265 -16.88 -1.91 -2.27
C LYS A 265 -15.70 -2.69 -2.82
N ALA A 266 -15.82 -4.02 -2.88
CA ALA A 266 -14.83 -4.87 -3.52
C ALA A 266 -14.82 -4.64 -5.03
N LEU A 267 -13.63 -4.50 -5.61
CA LEU A 267 -13.38 -4.52 -7.05
C LEU A 267 -13.22 -5.98 -7.54
N PRO A 268 -13.20 -6.24 -8.85
CA PRO A 268 -12.88 -7.56 -9.36
C PRO A 268 -11.46 -7.97 -8.95
N SER A 269 -11.28 -9.21 -8.48
CA SER A 269 -9.96 -9.70 -8.07
C SER A 269 -8.99 -9.83 -9.24
N VAL A 270 -7.69 -9.76 -8.94
CA VAL A 270 -6.61 -10.11 -9.88
C VAL A 270 -5.99 -11.45 -9.45
N GLU A 271 -5.82 -12.37 -10.38
CA GLU A 271 -5.02 -13.58 -10.18
C GLU A 271 -3.56 -13.28 -10.52
N ILE A 272 -2.66 -13.64 -9.59
CA ILE A 272 -1.23 -13.44 -9.69
C ILE A 272 -0.58 -14.76 -10.12
N VAL A 273 0.01 -14.79 -11.30
CA VAL A 273 0.62 -16.01 -11.87
C VAL A 273 2.10 -15.76 -12.16
N PRO A 274 3.00 -16.01 -11.19
CA PRO A 274 4.43 -15.91 -11.42
C PRO A 274 4.88 -16.94 -12.47
N LYS A 275 5.68 -16.52 -13.46
CA LYS A 275 6.21 -17.43 -14.48
C LYS A 275 7.28 -18.38 -13.94
N VAL A 276 8.00 -17.94 -12.91
CA VAL A 276 9.04 -18.72 -12.23
C VAL A 276 9.01 -18.40 -10.72
N GLY A 277 9.02 -19.41 -9.89
CA GLY A 277 9.05 -19.22 -8.42
C GLY A 277 7.72 -18.75 -7.82
N GLY A 278 7.81 -17.90 -6.81
CA GLY A 278 6.68 -17.26 -6.14
C GLY A 278 6.60 -15.77 -6.45
N TYR A 279 5.61 -15.06 -5.89
CA TYR A 279 5.45 -13.62 -6.05
C TYR A 279 6.39 -12.86 -5.10
N ASP A 280 7.69 -13.00 -5.34
CA ASP A 280 8.76 -12.32 -4.60
C ASP A 280 9.02 -10.89 -5.12
N TYR A 281 9.97 -10.18 -4.48
CA TYR A 281 10.32 -8.81 -4.85
C TYR A 281 10.68 -8.65 -6.34
N GLN A 282 11.42 -9.58 -6.90
CA GLN A 282 11.81 -9.53 -8.33
C GLN A 282 10.59 -9.74 -9.22
N ASN A 283 9.76 -10.74 -8.93
CA ASN A 283 8.56 -11.04 -9.70
C ASN A 283 7.48 -9.95 -9.60
N LYS A 284 7.46 -9.15 -8.51
CA LYS A 284 6.55 -8.00 -8.34
C LYS A 284 6.91 -6.82 -9.24
N TYR A 285 8.19 -6.57 -9.46
CA TYR A 285 8.64 -5.33 -10.10
C TYR A 285 9.36 -5.52 -11.43
N GLN A 286 9.73 -6.74 -11.80
CA GLN A 286 10.31 -7.04 -13.11
C GLN A 286 9.22 -7.19 -14.16
N ALA A 287 9.24 -6.31 -15.16
CA ALA A 287 8.24 -6.34 -16.24
C ALA A 287 8.17 -7.72 -16.91
N GLY A 288 6.96 -8.29 -16.95
CA GLY A 288 6.69 -9.59 -17.59
C GLY A 288 7.13 -10.83 -16.80
N ALA A 289 7.62 -10.71 -15.56
CA ALA A 289 7.94 -11.83 -14.68
C ALA A 289 6.69 -12.54 -14.14
N THR A 290 5.61 -11.79 -13.98
CA THR A 290 4.31 -12.25 -13.50
C THR A 290 3.24 -11.95 -14.55
N GLU A 291 2.27 -12.84 -14.70
CA GLU A 291 1.03 -12.59 -15.44
C GLU A 291 -0.05 -12.20 -14.42
N GLU A 292 -0.70 -11.07 -14.65
CA GLU A 292 -1.77 -10.52 -13.83
C GLU A 292 -3.08 -10.60 -14.62
N ILE A 293 -4.04 -11.38 -14.13
CA ILE A 293 -5.29 -11.67 -14.85
C ILE A 293 -6.44 -11.02 -14.09
N CYS A 294 -7.04 -10.00 -14.70
CA CYS A 294 -8.18 -9.28 -14.15
C CYS A 294 -9.39 -9.33 -15.11
N PRO A 295 -10.58 -9.80 -14.72
CA PRO A 295 -10.89 -10.49 -13.45
C PRO A 295 -10.16 -11.84 -13.32
N GLY A 296 -9.80 -12.21 -12.07
CA GLY A 296 -9.15 -13.47 -11.76
C GLY A 296 -10.03 -14.69 -12.12
N ARG A 297 -9.41 -15.82 -12.43
CA ARG A 297 -10.09 -17.07 -12.82
C ARG A 297 -10.70 -17.76 -11.58
N LEU A 298 -11.78 -17.21 -11.06
CA LEU A 298 -12.57 -17.70 -9.93
C LEU A 298 -13.97 -18.11 -10.39
N THR A 299 -14.61 -19.02 -9.64
CA THR A 299 -16.07 -19.18 -9.75
C THR A 299 -16.79 -17.93 -9.21
N GLU A 300 -18.06 -17.73 -9.59
CA GLU A 300 -18.87 -16.61 -9.08
C GLU A 300 -18.95 -16.62 -7.54
N GLU A 301 -19.04 -17.80 -6.93
CA GLU A 301 -19.07 -17.96 -5.49
C GLU A 301 -17.73 -17.59 -4.84
N GLN A 302 -16.61 -18.06 -5.38
CA GLN A 302 -15.27 -17.71 -4.89
C GLN A 302 -14.99 -16.21 -5.04
N ALA A 303 -15.35 -15.60 -6.16
CA ALA A 303 -15.18 -14.17 -6.38
C ALA A 303 -16.00 -13.33 -5.36
N ARG A 304 -17.24 -13.76 -5.09
CA ARG A 304 -18.11 -13.13 -4.09
C ARG A 304 -17.52 -13.29 -2.68
N GLU A 305 -17.12 -14.51 -2.29
CA GLU A 305 -16.53 -14.79 -0.96
C GLU A 305 -15.26 -13.95 -0.75
N MET A 306 -14.36 -13.92 -1.74
CA MET A 306 -13.11 -13.14 -1.65
C MET A 306 -13.40 -11.65 -1.50
N GLY A 307 -14.33 -11.11 -2.28
CA GLY A 307 -14.76 -9.71 -2.18
C GLY A 307 -15.38 -9.38 -0.82
N GLU A 308 -16.25 -10.24 -0.29
CA GLU A 308 -16.85 -10.08 1.05
C GLU A 308 -15.77 -10.13 2.15
N MET A 309 -14.78 -11.03 2.04
CA MET A 309 -13.64 -11.07 2.95
C MET A 309 -12.81 -9.80 2.87
N ALA A 310 -12.51 -9.29 1.67
CA ALA A 310 -11.74 -8.05 1.49
C ALA A 310 -12.46 -6.85 2.13
N VAL A 311 -13.79 -6.72 1.94
CA VAL A 311 -14.60 -5.68 2.58
C VAL A 311 -14.59 -5.85 4.10
N THR A 312 -14.76 -7.08 4.60
CA THR A 312 -14.72 -7.36 6.05
C THR A 312 -13.37 -6.98 6.67
N VAL A 313 -12.25 -7.24 5.99
CA VAL A 313 -10.91 -6.80 6.43
C VAL A 313 -10.83 -5.27 6.44
N HIS A 314 -11.27 -4.63 5.36
CA HIS A 314 -11.25 -3.17 5.23
C HIS A 314 -12.03 -2.48 6.35
N GLU A 315 -13.26 -2.90 6.59
CA GLU A 315 -14.13 -2.34 7.63
C GLU A 315 -13.66 -2.71 9.03
N GLY A 316 -13.25 -3.97 9.25
CA GLY A 316 -12.80 -4.48 10.54
C GLY A 316 -11.55 -3.81 11.07
N LEU A 317 -10.67 -3.33 10.20
CA LEU A 317 -9.49 -2.54 10.55
C LEU A 317 -9.77 -1.01 10.53
N GLY A 318 -11.00 -0.59 10.22
CA GLY A 318 -11.36 0.82 10.10
C GLY A 318 -10.62 1.53 8.97
N LEU A 319 -10.29 0.82 7.90
CA LEU A 319 -9.66 1.40 6.73
C LEU A 319 -10.63 2.32 5.99
N ARG A 320 -10.10 3.21 5.17
CA ARG A 320 -10.88 4.21 4.43
C ARG A 320 -10.38 4.33 3.01
N THR A 321 -11.27 4.85 2.15
CA THR A 321 -11.03 5.17 0.76
C THR A 321 -10.71 3.93 -0.08
N TYR A 322 -9.55 3.33 0.10
CA TYR A 322 -9.11 2.15 -0.62
C TYR A 322 -8.12 1.32 0.19
N SER A 323 -8.07 0.04 -0.11
CA SER A 323 -7.05 -0.91 0.36
C SER A 323 -6.97 -2.08 -0.61
N ARG A 324 -5.95 -2.92 -0.51
CA ARG A 324 -5.84 -4.15 -1.28
C ARG A 324 -5.48 -5.29 -0.34
N SER A 325 -6.30 -6.33 -0.33
CA SER A 325 -6.06 -7.55 0.43
C SER A 325 -5.51 -8.65 -0.48
N ASP A 326 -4.50 -9.36 -0.01
CA ASP A 326 -3.86 -10.46 -0.73
C ASP A 326 -4.34 -11.80 -0.15
N PHE A 327 -4.63 -12.77 -1.03
CA PHE A 327 -5.29 -14.03 -0.68
C PHE A 327 -4.59 -15.22 -1.35
N MET A 328 -4.68 -16.40 -0.68
CA MET A 328 -4.43 -17.68 -1.29
C MET A 328 -5.75 -18.45 -1.46
N LEU A 329 -6.05 -18.91 -2.68
CA LEU A 329 -7.05 -19.94 -2.92
C LEU A 329 -6.34 -21.28 -2.81
N GLY A 330 -6.51 -21.95 -1.67
CA GLY A 330 -5.88 -23.22 -1.38
C GLY A 330 -6.35 -24.36 -2.30
N ASP A 331 -5.53 -25.41 -2.45
CA ASP A 331 -5.90 -26.63 -3.18
C ASP A 331 -7.07 -27.37 -2.53
N ASP A 332 -7.40 -27.05 -1.27
CA ASP A 332 -8.60 -27.47 -0.55
C ASP A 332 -9.88 -26.70 -0.95
N GLY A 333 -9.74 -25.74 -1.86
CA GLY A 333 -10.82 -24.87 -2.34
C GLY A 333 -11.21 -23.74 -1.39
N GLN A 334 -10.49 -23.55 -0.28
CA GLN A 334 -10.75 -22.49 0.69
C GLN A 334 -9.93 -21.23 0.37
N ILE A 335 -10.50 -20.06 0.66
CA ILE A 335 -9.82 -18.76 0.51
C ILE A 335 -9.20 -18.38 1.84
N TYR A 336 -7.92 -18.02 1.82
CA TYR A 336 -7.14 -17.61 2.99
C TYR A 336 -6.62 -16.19 2.79
N PHE A 337 -7.01 -15.29 3.67
CA PHE A 337 -6.46 -13.94 3.75
C PHE A 337 -5.01 -13.98 4.24
N ILE A 338 -4.11 -13.28 3.56
CA ILE A 338 -2.67 -13.26 3.87
C ILE A 338 -2.27 -11.93 4.53
N GLU A 339 -2.52 -10.82 3.86
CA GLU A 339 -2.18 -9.47 4.33
C GLU A 339 -3.06 -8.41 3.66
N VAL A 340 -3.04 -7.20 4.21
CA VAL A 340 -3.67 -6.03 3.61
C VAL A 340 -2.64 -4.93 3.37
N ASN A 341 -2.72 -4.31 2.21
CA ASN A 341 -1.94 -3.14 1.82
C ASN A 341 -2.83 -1.90 1.90
N ILE A 342 -2.45 -0.94 2.72
CA ILE A 342 -3.26 0.27 2.98
C ILE A 342 -2.93 1.45 2.05
N LEU A 343 -1.74 1.44 1.46
CA LEU A 343 -1.32 2.34 0.38
C LEU A 343 -0.75 1.50 -0.78
N PRO A 344 -1.60 0.71 -1.45
CA PRO A 344 -1.16 -0.14 -2.55
C PRO A 344 -0.59 0.69 -3.70
N GLY A 345 0.23 0.05 -4.54
CA GLY A 345 0.84 0.69 -5.70
C GLY A 345 -0.16 1.40 -6.60
N MET A 346 0.18 2.61 -7.00
CA MET A 346 -0.67 3.53 -7.77
C MET A 346 0.00 3.95 -9.10
N THR A 347 0.68 3.04 -9.79
CA THR A 347 0.98 3.25 -11.22
C THR A 347 -0.18 2.75 -12.08
N PRO A 348 -0.35 3.20 -13.31
CA PRO A 348 -1.43 2.68 -14.19
C PRO A 348 -1.41 1.16 -14.39
N THR A 349 -0.26 0.52 -14.22
CA THR A 349 -0.09 -0.93 -14.32
C THR A 349 -0.12 -1.64 -12.96
N SER A 350 -0.36 -0.94 -11.86
CA SER A 350 -0.52 -1.55 -10.53
C SER A 350 -1.89 -2.22 -10.41
N LEU A 351 -2.01 -3.16 -9.47
CA LEU A 351 -3.18 -4.04 -9.31
C LEU A 351 -4.49 -3.26 -9.07
N VAL A 352 -4.50 -2.29 -8.15
CA VAL A 352 -5.71 -1.49 -7.86
C VAL A 352 -6.21 -0.70 -9.09
N PRO A 353 -5.37 0.02 -9.84
CA PRO A 353 -5.77 0.63 -11.10
C PRO A 353 -6.30 -0.37 -12.14
N GLN A 354 -5.72 -1.58 -12.25
CA GLN A 354 -6.23 -2.61 -13.16
C GLN A 354 -7.62 -3.10 -12.74
N GLU A 355 -7.85 -3.33 -11.44
CA GLU A 355 -9.15 -3.70 -10.89
C GLU A 355 -10.20 -2.60 -11.12
N ALA A 356 -9.82 -1.33 -10.97
CA ALA A 356 -10.68 -0.18 -11.24
C ALA A 356 -11.04 -0.07 -12.73
N GLU A 357 -10.05 -0.26 -13.62
CA GLU A 357 -10.27 -0.26 -15.07
C GLU A 357 -11.24 -1.38 -15.51
N ALA A 358 -11.16 -2.55 -14.88
CA ALA A 358 -12.07 -3.67 -15.16
C ALA A 358 -13.54 -3.35 -14.89
N VAL A 359 -13.84 -2.35 -14.07
CA VAL A 359 -15.21 -1.81 -13.83
C VAL A 359 -15.48 -0.47 -14.51
N GLY A 360 -14.59 -0.04 -15.41
CA GLY A 360 -14.74 1.16 -16.22
C GLY A 360 -14.36 2.47 -15.53
N ILE A 361 -13.57 2.41 -14.44
CA ILE A 361 -13.01 3.58 -13.77
C ILE A 361 -11.61 3.81 -14.34
N SER A 362 -11.41 4.91 -15.05
CA SER A 362 -10.11 5.28 -15.61
C SER A 362 -9.10 5.63 -14.49
N TYR A 363 -7.81 5.59 -14.81
CA TYR A 363 -6.76 5.92 -13.86
C TYR A 363 -6.87 7.35 -13.30
N THR A 364 -7.18 8.33 -14.16
CA THR A 364 -7.37 9.72 -13.76
C THR A 364 -8.61 9.89 -12.87
N GLU A 365 -9.70 9.20 -13.19
CA GLU A 365 -10.92 9.17 -12.40
C GLU A 365 -10.69 8.52 -11.02
N LEU A 366 -9.94 7.40 -10.97
CA LEU A 366 -9.55 6.76 -9.71
C LEU A 366 -8.76 7.72 -8.80
N CYS A 367 -7.76 8.43 -9.33
CA CYS A 367 -6.99 9.42 -8.57
C CYS A 367 -7.89 10.55 -8.04
N GLN A 368 -8.86 11.01 -8.85
CA GLN A 368 -9.83 12.02 -8.46
C GLN A 368 -10.74 11.55 -7.33
N MET A 369 -11.32 10.36 -7.47
CA MET A 369 -12.18 9.75 -6.43
C MET A 369 -11.46 9.64 -5.08
N ILE A 370 -10.19 9.24 -5.09
CA ILE A 370 -9.38 9.12 -3.88
C ILE A 370 -9.17 10.49 -3.20
N VAL A 371 -8.94 11.54 -3.98
CA VAL A 371 -8.81 12.91 -3.49
C VAL A 371 -10.13 13.42 -2.90
N GLU A 372 -11.22 13.26 -3.62
CA GLU A 372 -12.55 13.71 -3.18
C GLU A 372 -13.01 13.04 -1.89
N ASP A 373 -12.72 11.75 -1.73
CA ASP A 373 -13.05 11.05 -0.50
C ASP A 373 -12.18 11.54 0.68
N GLY A 374 -10.89 11.79 0.45
CA GLY A 374 -10.00 12.35 1.44
C GLY A 374 -10.42 13.73 1.95
N LEU A 375 -11.09 14.54 1.12
CA LEU A 375 -11.62 15.87 1.51
C LEU A 375 -12.80 15.79 2.48
N LYS A 376 -13.52 14.66 2.52
CA LYS A 376 -14.67 14.44 3.41
C LYS A 376 -14.28 14.16 4.87
N ARG A 377 -12.98 14.17 5.20
CA ARG A 377 -12.45 14.01 6.55
C ARG A 377 -12.76 15.18 7.46
#